data_2bcf0e09c0c451ce49a6064c1c954e28
#
_entry.id   2bcf0e09c0c451ce49a6064c1c954e28
#
_cell.length_a   1.000
_cell.length_b   1.000
_cell.length_c   1.000
_cell.angle_alpha   90.00
_cell.angle_beta   90.00
_cell.angle_gamma   90.00
#
_symmetry.space_group_name_H-M   'P 1'
#
loop_
_entity.id
_entity.type
_entity.pdbx_description
1 polymer ?
#
loop_
_entity_poly.entity_id
_entity_poly.type
_entity_poly.pdbx_seq_one_letter_code
_entity_poly.pdbx_strand_id
1 'polypeptide(L)'
;MLQEMLMTTIVVVGSLNMDLVVHAPRHPLPGETLIGSHFQTFPGGKGANQAVAAARLGARVCMIGRVGIDTFGDTLLAAVQYDGVDTSFVQRDLNTATGVALITLDAHGQNTIVVAPGANM
;
A
#
# COMPACT_ATOMS: atom_id res chain seq x y z
N MET A 1 -15.37 -18.58 -22.79
CA MET A 1 -14.64 -19.81 -22.43
C MET A 1 -13.30 -19.93 -23.12
N LEU A 2 -13.25 -20.03 -24.45
CA LEU A 2 -11.96 -20.09 -25.15
C LEU A 2 -11.11 -18.84 -24.90
N GLN A 3 -11.74 -17.68 -24.85
CA GLN A 3 -11.08 -16.40 -24.59
C GLN A 3 -10.47 -16.36 -23.18
N GLU A 4 -11.16 -16.93 -22.17
CA GLU A 4 -10.63 -17.03 -20.82
C GLU A 4 -9.43 -17.97 -20.73
N MET A 5 -9.46 -19.07 -21.50
CA MET A 5 -8.37 -20.03 -21.54
C MET A 5 -7.09 -19.44 -22.14
N LEU A 6 -7.23 -18.40 -23.00
CA LEU A 6 -6.12 -17.74 -23.66
C LEU A 6 -5.62 -16.51 -22.89
N MET A 7 -6.32 -16.07 -21.82
CA MET A 7 -5.90 -14.92 -21.04
C MET A 7 -4.65 -15.25 -20.22
N THR A 8 -3.65 -14.37 -20.37
CA THR A 8 -2.44 -14.41 -19.55
C THR A 8 -2.74 -13.86 -18.17
N THR A 9 -2.24 -14.53 -17.14
CA THR A 9 -2.28 -14.04 -15.78
C THR A 9 -1.01 -13.26 -15.48
N ILE A 10 -1.16 -12.05 -14.97
CA ILE A 10 -0.05 -11.24 -14.50
C ILE A 10 0.12 -11.52 -13.01
N VAL A 11 1.34 -11.90 -12.62
CA VAL A 11 1.70 -12.12 -11.22
C VAL A 11 2.55 -10.95 -10.77
N VAL A 12 2.11 -10.23 -9.74
CA VAL A 12 2.86 -9.13 -9.15
C VAL A 12 3.41 -9.59 -7.81
N VAL A 13 4.72 -9.57 -7.67
CA VAL A 13 5.41 -9.84 -6.41
C VAL A 13 5.91 -8.50 -5.88
N GLY A 14 5.37 -8.05 -4.75
CA GLY A 14 5.76 -6.73 -4.27
C GLY A 14 5.10 -6.34 -2.97
N SER A 15 5.29 -5.08 -2.62
CA SER A 15 4.89 -4.51 -1.34
C SER A 15 3.44 -4.04 -1.32
N LEU A 16 2.86 -4.14 -0.12
CA LEU A 16 1.61 -3.49 0.26
C LEU A 16 1.91 -2.63 1.49
N ASN A 17 1.64 -1.33 1.39
CA ASN A 17 1.88 -0.37 2.46
C ASN A 17 0.66 0.49 2.70
N MET A 18 0.47 0.87 3.96
CA MET A 18 -0.45 1.96 4.27
C MET A 18 0.33 3.26 4.34
N ASP A 19 -0.06 4.23 3.52
CA ASP A 19 0.52 5.57 3.54
C ASP A 19 -0.22 6.43 4.56
N LEU A 20 0.52 6.97 5.53
CA LEU A 20 0.01 7.84 6.57
C LEU A 20 0.50 9.25 6.27
N VAL A 21 -0.40 10.13 5.87
CA VAL A 21 -0.05 11.46 5.36
C VAL A 21 -0.57 12.53 6.32
N VAL A 22 0.33 13.42 6.73
CA VAL A 22 -0.01 14.59 7.53
C VAL A 22 0.54 15.86 6.84
N HIS A 23 -0.23 16.94 6.89
CA HIS A 23 0.21 18.23 6.41
C HIS A 23 0.78 19.05 7.57
N ALA A 24 1.88 19.74 7.32
CA ALA A 24 2.50 20.64 8.29
C ALA A 24 2.98 21.91 7.56
N PRO A 25 3.10 23.06 8.25
CA PRO A 25 3.59 24.29 7.60
C PRO A 25 5.03 24.15 7.10
N ARG A 26 5.82 23.34 7.79
CA ARG A 26 7.19 22.97 7.44
C ARG A 26 7.54 21.64 8.05
N HIS A 27 8.67 21.08 7.69
CA HIS A 27 9.15 19.84 8.32
C HIS A 27 9.70 20.14 9.71
N PRO A 28 9.37 19.31 10.73
CA PRO A 28 9.86 19.53 12.09
C PRO A 28 11.37 19.29 12.18
N LEU A 29 12.02 20.07 13.05
CA LEU A 29 13.40 19.84 13.45
C LEU A 29 13.45 18.77 14.56
N PRO A 30 14.63 18.13 14.79
CA PRO A 30 14.77 17.17 15.88
C PRO A 30 14.30 17.75 17.21
N GLY A 31 13.48 16.99 17.93
CA GLY A 31 12.92 17.38 19.22
C GLY A 31 11.76 18.38 19.14
N GLU A 32 11.36 18.79 17.96
CA GLU A 32 10.29 19.78 17.78
C GLU A 32 8.93 19.09 17.57
N THR A 33 7.90 19.69 18.14
CA THR A 33 6.49 19.31 17.87
C THR A 33 5.81 20.40 17.09
N LEU A 34 5.25 20.07 15.93
CA LEU A 34 4.43 20.97 15.14
C LEU A 34 2.98 20.48 15.16
N ILE A 35 2.05 21.44 15.13
CA ILE A 35 0.64 21.12 14.91
C ILE A 35 0.41 21.04 13.42
N GLY A 36 0.04 19.86 12.96
CA GLY A 36 -0.31 19.60 11.57
C GLY A 36 -1.82 19.58 11.33
N SER A 37 -2.21 19.19 10.14
CA SER A 37 -3.61 19.15 9.71
C SER A 37 -3.80 18.04 8.66
N HIS A 38 -5.08 17.77 8.35
CA HIS A 38 -5.48 16.90 7.22
C HIS A 38 -4.81 15.53 7.23
N PHE A 39 -4.82 14.86 8.39
CA PHE A 39 -4.32 13.49 8.45
C PHE A 39 -5.20 12.57 7.61
N GLN A 40 -4.57 11.82 6.70
CA GLN A 40 -5.24 10.86 5.83
C GLN A 40 -4.39 9.61 5.68
N THR A 41 -5.07 8.50 5.39
CA THR A 41 -4.41 7.24 5.07
C THR A 41 -4.78 6.83 3.65
N PHE A 42 -3.80 6.29 2.92
CA PHE A 42 -4.01 5.81 1.56
C PHE A 42 -3.41 4.42 1.40
N PRO A 43 -4.16 3.48 0.80
CA PRO A 43 -3.54 2.22 0.37
C PRO A 43 -2.44 2.50 -0.64
N GLY A 44 -1.25 1.93 -0.40
CA GLY A 44 -0.07 2.15 -1.21
C GLY A 44 0.77 0.89 -1.34
N GLY A 45 2.02 1.12 -1.67
CA GLY A 45 2.96 0.07 -2.05
C GLY A 45 3.08 -0.04 -3.56
N LYS A 46 4.31 -0.03 -4.06
CA LYS A 46 4.56 -0.07 -5.51
C LYS A 46 3.98 -1.33 -6.14
N GLY A 47 4.13 -2.47 -5.46
CA GLY A 47 3.56 -3.72 -5.94
C GLY A 47 2.04 -3.68 -6.01
N ALA A 48 1.40 -3.23 -4.94
CA ALA A 48 -0.06 -3.11 -4.89
C ALA A 48 -0.56 -2.14 -5.97
N ASN A 49 0.11 -1.01 -6.16
CA ASN A 49 -0.27 -0.03 -7.18
C ASN A 49 -0.16 -0.62 -8.60
N GLN A 50 0.88 -1.39 -8.88
CA GLN A 50 1.04 -2.07 -10.17
C GLN A 50 -0.06 -3.10 -10.40
N ALA A 51 -0.38 -3.89 -9.38
CA ALA A 51 -1.43 -4.90 -9.46
C ALA A 51 -2.79 -4.26 -9.76
N VAL A 52 -3.12 -3.20 -9.05
CA VAL A 52 -4.39 -2.47 -9.25
C VAL A 52 -4.44 -1.84 -10.64
N ALA A 53 -3.37 -1.21 -11.10
CA ALA A 53 -3.32 -0.60 -12.43
C ALA A 53 -3.54 -1.65 -13.52
N ALA A 54 -2.88 -2.79 -13.44
CA ALA A 54 -3.04 -3.88 -14.39
C ALA A 54 -4.47 -4.43 -14.38
N ALA A 55 -5.05 -4.63 -13.19
CA ALA A 55 -6.41 -5.13 -13.06
C ALA A 55 -7.43 -4.15 -13.65
N ARG A 56 -7.27 -2.85 -13.41
CA ARG A 56 -8.15 -1.82 -13.97
C ARG A 56 -8.09 -1.75 -15.49
N LEU A 57 -6.98 -2.17 -16.09
CA LEU A 57 -6.83 -2.26 -17.54
C LEU A 57 -7.38 -3.56 -18.12
N GLY A 58 -8.01 -4.41 -17.30
CA GLY A 58 -8.68 -5.62 -17.73
C GLY A 58 -7.84 -6.89 -17.65
N ALA A 59 -6.62 -6.83 -17.10
CA ALA A 59 -5.79 -8.01 -16.93
C ALA A 59 -6.30 -8.88 -15.78
N ARG A 60 -6.05 -10.18 -15.87
CA ARG A 60 -6.17 -11.09 -14.74
C ARG A 60 -4.90 -10.97 -13.90
N VAL A 61 -5.03 -10.53 -12.66
CA VAL A 61 -3.89 -10.23 -11.81
C VAL A 61 -3.94 -11.03 -10.52
N CYS A 62 -2.82 -11.65 -10.17
CA CYS A 62 -2.58 -12.31 -8.90
C CYS A 62 -1.45 -11.59 -8.18
N MET A 63 -1.62 -11.32 -6.90
CA MET A 63 -0.59 -10.66 -6.10
C MET A 63 0.02 -11.62 -5.09
N ILE A 64 1.35 -11.59 -5.02
CA ILE A 64 2.15 -12.27 -4.00
C ILE A 64 2.77 -11.18 -3.13
N GLY A 65 2.49 -11.23 -1.84
CA GLY A 65 2.98 -10.26 -0.88
C GLY A 65 2.69 -10.69 0.53
N ARG A 66 2.85 -9.78 1.47
CA ARG A 66 2.63 -10.07 2.88
C ARG A 66 2.15 -8.83 3.62
N VAL A 67 1.13 -9.02 4.47
CA VAL A 67 0.62 -7.99 5.39
C VAL A 67 0.51 -8.58 6.79
N GLY A 68 0.46 -7.73 7.79
CA GLY A 68 0.22 -8.16 9.16
C GLY A 68 -1.26 -8.53 9.40
N ILE A 69 -1.52 -9.13 10.56
CA ILE A 69 -2.87 -9.36 11.05
C ILE A 69 -3.27 -8.12 11.85
N ASP A 70 -3.65 -7.07 11.14
CA ASP A 70 -4.02 -5.78 11.72
C ASP A 70 -5.00 -5.06 10.79
N THR A 71 -5.53 -3.93 11.26
CA THR A 71 -6.51 -3.14 10.52
C THR A 71 -5.95 -2.65 9.17
N PHE A 72 -4.69 -2.25 9.12
CA PHE A 72 -4.07 -1.82 7.87
C PHE A 72 -3.98 -2.97 6.87
N GLY A 73 -3.61 -4.15 7.33
CA GLY A 73 -3.59 -5.34 6.49
C GLY A 73 -4.96 -5.67 5.91
N ASP A 74 -6.00 -5.60 6.73
CA ASP A 74 -7.38 -5.83 6.29
C ASP A 74 -7.79 -4.81 5.23
N THR A 75 -7.50 -3.53 5.47
CA THR A 75 -7.84 -2.44 4.55
C THR A 75 -7.11 -2.58 3.21
N LEU A 76 -5.81 -2.92 3.25
CA LEU A 76 -5.02 -3.09 2.03
C LEU A 76 -5.52 -4.26 1.19
N LEU A 77 -5.84 -5.40 1.82
CA LEU A 77 -6.37 -6.54 1.10
C LEU A 77 -7.72 -6.22 0.47
N ALA A 78 -8.61 -5.57 1.22
CA ALA A 78 -9.91 -5.17 0.70
C ALA A 78 -9.78 -4.22 -0.50
N ALA A 79 -8.83 -3.29 -0.45
CA ALA A 79 -8.62 -2.32 -1.53
C ALA A 79 -8.18 -2.99 -2.84
N VAL A 80 -7.21 -3.91 -2.79
CA VAL A 80 -6.76 -4.59 -4.01
C VAL A 80 -7.81 -5.60 -4.51
N GLN A 81 -8.55 -6.25 -3.61
CA GLN A 81 -9.66 -7.14 -3.98
C GLN A 81 -10.78 -6.38 -4.69
N TYR A 82 -11.07 -5.16 -4.24
CA TYR A 82 -12.09 -4.32 -4.86
C TYR A 82 -11.82 -4.08 -6.34
N ASP A 83 -10.56 -3.95 -6.73
CA ASP A 83 -10.15 -3.79 -8.12
C ASP A 83 -9.98 -5.12 -8.86
N GLY A 84 -10.34 -6.24 -8.26
CA GLY A 84 -10.34 -7.55 -8.91
C GLY A 84 -9.03 -8.31 -8.84
N VAL A 85 -8.08 -7.87 -8.02
CA VAL A 85 -6.80 -8.60 -7.81
C VAL A 85 -7.04 -9.84 -6.96
N ASP A 86 -6.51 -10.98 -7.40
CA ASP A 86 -6.52 -12.22 -6.61
C ASP A 86 -5.47 -12.10 -5.50
N THR A 87 -5.91 -12.16 -4.25
CA THR A 87 -5.07 -12.04 -3.06
C THR A 87 -4.83 -13.37 -2.35
N SER A 88 -5.15 -14.51 -2.99
CA SER A 88 -4.99 -15.84 -2.40
C SER A 88 -3.56 -16.13 -1.94
N PHE A 89 -2.58 -15.49 -2.57
CA PHE A 89 -1.16 -15.67 -2.27
C PHE A 89 -0.56 -14.52 -1.47
N VAL A 90 -1.38 -13.62 -0.94
CA VAL A 90 -0.93 -12.63 0.03
C VAL A 90 -1.00 -13.27 1.41
N GLN A 91 0.15 -13.40 2.05
CA GLN A 91 0.24 -14.02 3.37
C GLN A 91 -0.06 -13.02 4.48
N ARG A 92 -0.61 -13.51 5.58
CA ARG A 92 -0.81 -12.74 6.81
C ARG A 92 0.29 -13.13 7.80
N ASP A 93 1.09 -12.16 8.22
CA ASP A 93 2.18 -12.38 9.17
C ASP A 93 1.65 -12.25 10.60
N LEU A 94 1.87 -13.30 11.40
CA LEU A 94 1.42 -13.33 12.81
C LEU A 94 2.29 -12.47 13.73
N ASN A 95 3.51 -12.17 13.31
CA ASN A 95 4.53 -11.61 14.20
C ASN A 95 4.99 -10.21 13.78
N THR A 96 4.58 -9.75 12.59
CA THR A 96 5.07 -8.49 12.05
C THR A 96 3.89 -7.65 11.56
N ALA A 97 3.91 -6.36 11.87
CA ALA A 97 2.87 -5.44 11.44
C ALA A 97 2.93 -5.19 9.93
N THR A 98 1.82 -4.78 9.37
CA THR A 98 1.73 -4.30 7.99
C THR A 98 2.69 -3.14 7.76
N GLY A 99 3.34 -3.09 6.60
CA GLY A 99 4.23 -1.99 6.23
C GLY A 99 3.50 -0.66 6.18
N VAL A 100 4.17 0.39 6.64
CA VAL A 100 3.63 1.75 6.61
C VAL A 100 4.66 2.72 6.05
N ALA A 101 4.18 3.79 5.43
CA ALA A 101 4.98 4.94 5.04
C ALA A 101 4.45 6.16 5.79
N LEU A 102 5.33 6.81 6.56
CA LEU A 102 5.01 8.03 7.29
C LEU A 102 5.42 9.21 6.42
N ILE A 103 4.43 9.98 5.96
CA ILE A 103 4.63 11.03 4.97
C ILE A 103 4.22 12.37 5.56
N THR A 104 5.15 13.31 5.58
CA THR A 104 4.88 14.71 5.94
C THR A 104 4.94 15.55 4.68
N LEU A 105 3.88 16.33 4.43
CA LEU A 105 3.82 17.32 3.36
C LEU A 105 3.88 18.72 3.94
N ASP A 106 4.78 19.55 3.42
CA ASP A 106 4.87 20.95 3.84
C ASP A 106 3.98 21.87 2.98
N ALA A 107 4.01 23.17 3.28
CA ALA A 107 3.21 24.16 2.57
C ALA A 107 3.61 24.35 1.10
N HIS A 108 4.80 23.88 0.71
CA HIS A 108 5.30 23.96 -0.67
C HIS A 108 5.09 22.65 -1.46
N GLY A 109 4.40 21.67 -0.88
CA GLY A 109 4.18 20.40 -1.51
C GLY A 109 5.39 19.44 -1.47
N GLN A 110 6.43 19.80 -0.72
CA GLN A 110 7.59 18.91 -0.52
C GLN A 110 7.27 17.88 0.55
N ASN A 111 7.69 16.66 0.33
CA ASN A 111 7.44 15.59 1.29
C ASN A 111 8.72 15.03 1.89
N THR A 112 8.59 14.48 3.09
CA THR A 112 9.55 13.57 3.69
C THR A 112 8.84 12.27 4.00
N ILE A 113 9.53 11.15 3.78
CA ILE A 113 8.94 9.83 3.90
C ILE A 113 9.87 8.95 4.72
N VAL A 114 9.30 8.31 5.74
CA VAL A 114 9.97 7.24 6.50
C VAL A 114 9.15 5.97 6.29
N VAL A 115 9.78 4.93 5.79
CA VAL A 115 9.11 3.64 5.55
C VAL A 115 9.51 2.66 6.64
N ALA A 116 8.51 2.09 7.30
CA ALA A 116 8.69 0.90 8.12
C ALA A 116 8.17 -0.30 7.31
N PRO A 117 9.07 -1.15 6.76
CA PRO A 117 8.64 -2.19 5.81
C PRO A 117 7.72 -3.23 6.44
N GLY A 118 7.88 -3.50 7.74
CA GLY A 118 7.03 -4.47 8.42
C GLY A 118 7.03 -5.82 7.72
N ALA A 119 5.85 -6.34 7.44
CA ALA A 119 5.67 -7.66 6.83
C ALA A 119 6.19 -7.75 5.38
N ASN A 120 6.57 -6.65 4.75
CA ASN A 120 7.17 -6.67 3.41
C ASN A 120 8.63 -7.18 3.40
N MET A 121 9.27 -7.29 4.55
CA MET A 121 10.66 -7.74 4.67
C MET A 121 10.74 -9.21 5.11
#